data_63ef31e49e68392e5815d9a89272edd1
#
_entry.id   63ef31e49e68392e5815d9a89272edd1
#
_cell.length_a   1.000
_cell.length_b   1.000
_cell.length_c   1.000
_cell.angle_alpha   90.00
_cell.angle_beta   90.00
_cell.angle_gamma   90.00
#
_symmetry.space_group_name_H-M   'P 1'
#
loop_
_entity.id
_entity.type
_entity.pdbx_description
1 polymer ?
#
loop_
_entity_poly.entity_id
_entity_poly.type
_entity_poly.pdbx_seq_one_letter_code
_entity_poly.pdbx_strand_id
1 'polypeptide(L)'
;MKRIFILIVVLICTQNMSAQLFSKEKVQNLQNFDKPRFSYGYILGFNLYDFNFDYTTDAPDTDIIHNESVGFSVGLLGNLRLNDYFDLRLEPMVTFNTRNLRFSNSQFTSDFESVREVKSTYVHVPLLLKISTKRINNIKPFIVGGVSTSINLSSNEDNPDDNSVGQFRMKTNTNYYEIGFGVDLYLYYFKFTPSIRGVFAMSDELIKDNDPNSPYTSTIDKMSTRGIFINFTFQ
;
A
#
# COMPACT_ATOMS: atom_id res chain seq x y z
N MET A 1 29.93 18.02 10.90
CA MET A 1 29.16 18.87 11.83
C MET A 1 28.76 20.22 11.22
N LYS A 2 29.68 21.03 10.63
CA LYS A 2 29.34 22.34 10.02
C LYS A 2 28.26 22.23 8.90
N ARG A 3 28.31 21.21 8.05
CA ARG A 3 27.32 21.02 6.95
C ARG A 3 25.92 20.69 7.46
N ILE A 4 25.81 19.91 8.55
CA ILE A 4 24.53 19.57 9.19
C ILE A 4 23.94 20.81 9.87
N PHE A 5 24.78 21.62 10.51
CA PHE A 5 24.34 22.87 11.13
C PHE A 5 23.77 23.87 10.09
N ILE A 6 24.45 23.99 8.94
CA ILE A 6 23.96 24.84 7.82
C ILE A 6 22.62 24.33 7.29
N LEU A 7 22.45 23.00 7.15
CA LEU A 7 21.19 22.41 6.72
C LEU A 7 20.04 22.69 7.70
N ILE A 8 20.31 22.61 9.00
CA ILE A 8 19.33 22.92 10.06
C ILE A 8 18.97 24.41 10.03
N VAL A 9 19.94 25.31 9.86
CA VAL A 9 19.70 26.76 9.78
C VAL A 9 18.87 27.09 8.52
N VAL A 10 19.17 26.48 7.37
CA VAL A 10 18.37 26.66 6.15
C VAL A 10 16.94 26.15 6.34
N LEU A 11 16.77 25.00 7.03
CA LEU A 11 15.44 24.46 7.34
C LEU A 11 14.62 25.37 8.26
N ILE A 12 15.25 26.02 9.24
CA ILE A 12 14.62 26.99 10.15
C ILE A 12 14.26 28.28 9.42
N CYS A 13 15.09 28.75 8.48
CA CYS A 13 14.82 29.96 7.69
C CYS A 13 13.66 29.78 6.72
N THR A 14 13.40 28.56 6.22
CA THR A 14 12.26 28.28 5.33
C THR A 14 10.91 28.30 6.03
N GLN A 15 10.87 28.21 7.35
CA GLN A 15 9.62 28.23 8.15
C GLN A 15 8.88 29.59 8.07
N ASN A 16 9.60 30.68 7.90
CA ASN A 16 8.99 32.01 7.84
C ASN A 16 8.31 32.33 6.51
N MET A 17 8.57 31.61 5.43
CA MET A 17 7.91 31.79 4.15
C MET A 17 6.51 31.17 4.06
N SER A 18 6.20 30.20 4.91
CA SER A 18 4.93 29.46 4.88
C SER A 18 3.74 30.24 5.44
N ALA A 19 3.98 31.24 6.29
CA ALA A 19 2.94 32.04 6.93
C ALA A 19 2.13 32.91 5.96
N GLN A 20 2.73 33.31 4.82
CA GLN A 20 2.06 34.19 3.86
C GLN A 20 1.16 33.45 2.84
N LEU A 21 1.41 32.16 2.61
CA LEU A 21 0.60 31.37 1.67
C LEU A 21 -0.82 31.09 2.18
N PHE A 22 -1.04 31.14 3.50
CA PHE A 22 -2.31 30.80 4.15
C PHE A 22 -3.01 32.01 4.80
N SER A 23 -2.47 33.23 4.67
CA SER A 23 -2.91 34.43 5.40
C SER A 23 -4.14 35.14 4.84
N LYS A 24 -4.63 34.79 3.63
CA LYS A 24 -5.89 35.34 3.11
C LYS A 24 -7.04 34.39 3.45
N GLU A 25 -8.01 34.86 4.25
CA GLU A 25 -9.28 34.18 4.44
C GLU A 25 -9.95 33.98 3.07
N LYS A 26 -10.00 32.73 2.64
CA LYS A 26 -10.72 32.33 1.42
C LYS A 26 -12.12 31.90 1.79
N VAL A 27 -13.07 32.12 0.90
CA VAL A 27 -14.43 31.57 1.02
C VAL A 27 -14.32 30.05 1.22
N GLN A 28 -14.88 29.55 2.31
CA GLN A 28 -14.89 28.12 2.58
C GLN A 28 -15.92 27.43 1.71
N ASN A 29 -15.47 26.50 0.88
CA ASN A 29 -16.35 25.61 0.11
C ASN A 29 -16.92 24.52 1.03
N LEU A 30 -18.08 23.96 0.72
CA LEU A 30 -18.65 22.82 1.43
C LEU A 30 -18.65 22.99 2.96
N GLN A 31 -19.13 24.12 3.47
CA GLN A 31 -19.06 24.50 4.90
C GLN A 31 -19.73 23.48 5.84
N ASN A 32 -20.72 22.75 5.34
CA ASN A 32 -21.48 21.77 6.12
C ASN A 32 -20.98 20.32 5.93
N PHE A 33 -19.97 20.11 5.09
CA PHE A 33 -19.53 18.75 4.70
C PHE A 33 -19.01 17.94 5.89
N ASP A 34 -18.32 18.58 6.81
CA ASP A 34 -17.74 17.92 7.98
C ASP A 34 -18.70 17.85 9.19
N LYS A 35 -19.95 18.33 9.08
CA LYS A 35 -20.94 18.24 10.17
C LYS A 35 -21.55 16.85 10.37
N PRO A 36 -21.91 16.09 9.32
CA PRO A 36 -22.42 14.73 9.47
C PRO A 36 -21.41 13.80 10.11
N ARG A 37 -21.88 12.86 10.92
CA ARG A 37 -21.02 11.82 11.52
C ARG A 37 -20.56 10.78 10.49
N PHE A 38 -21.39 10.51 9.49
CA PHE A 38 -21.08 9.54 8.45
C PHE A 38 -20.94 10.25 7.11
N SER A 39 -19.90 9.90 6.38
CA SER A 39 -19.73 10.27 4.98
C SER A 39 -19.24 9.06 4.21
N TYR A 40 -19.49 9.05 2.92
CA TYR A 40 -19.12 7.97 2.01
C TYR A 40 -18.55 8.55 0.73
N GLY A 41 -17.86 7.71 0.00
CA GLY A 41 -17.25 8.09 -1.25
C GLY A 41 -16.72 6.89 -2.00
N TYR A 42 -16.01 7.16 -3.07
CA TYR A 42 -15.31 6.14 -3.85
C TYR A 42 -13.83 6.47 -3.97
N ILE A 43 -13.05 5.43 -4.18
CA ILE A 43 -11.59 5.48 -4.24
C ILE A 43 -11.17 4.93 -5.59
N LEU A 44 -10.29 5.67 -6.25
CA LEU A 44 -9.50 5.21 -7.38
C LEU A 44 -8.04 5.34 -7.00
N GLY A 45 -7.20 4.38 -7.39
CA GLY A 45 -5.81 4.45 -7.02
C GLY A 45 -4.90 3.62 -7.91
N PHE A 46 -3.63 3.90 -7.75
CA PHE A 46 -2.55 3.08 -8.27
C PHE A 46 -1.87 2.38 -7.12
N ASN A 47 -1.46 1.14 -7.33
CA ASN A 47 -0.70 0.37 -6.36
C ASN A 47 0.58 -0.15 -6.97
N LEU A 48 1.61 -0.21 -6.16
CA LEU A 48 2.89 -0.82 -6.45
C LEU A 48 3.15 -1.83 -5.35
N TYR A 49 3.09 -3.10 -5.66
CA TYR A 49 3.41 -4.17 -4.73
C TYR A 49 4.77 -4.76 -5.03
N ASP A 50 5.51 -5.01 -3.98
CA ASP A 50 6.81 -5.65 -3.99
C ASP A 50 6.81 -6.81 -2.97
N PHE A 51 7.72 -7.77 -3.17
CA PHE A 51 7.99 -8.84 -2.21
C PHE A 51 9.28 -8.58 -1.46
N ASN A 52 9.25 -8.84 -0.18
CA ASN A 52 10.43 -8.95 0.64
C ASN A 52 10.67 -10.43 0.95
N PHE A 53 11.84 -10.92 0.56
CA PHE A 53 12.26 -12.31 0.78
C PHE A 53 13.29 -12.37 1.90
N ASP A 54 13.07 -13.26 2.86
CA ASP A 54 14.09 -13.67 3.82
C ASP A 54 14.61 -15.03 3.35
N TYR A 55 15.92 -15.14 3.09
CA TYR A 55 16.55 -16.34 2.58
C TYR A 55 17.12 -17.21 3.70
N THR A 56 17.12 -18.52 3.48
CA THR A 56 17.77 -19.48 4.39
C THR A 56 19.27 -19.24 4.41
N THR A 57 19.90 -19.39 5.58
CA THR A 57 21.34 -19.05 5.81
C THR A 57 22.31 -19.80 4.90
N ASP A 58 21.93 -20.97 4.37
CA ASP A 58 22.76 -21.82 3.51
C ASP A 58 22.42 -21.67 2.01
N ALA A 59 21.66 -20.65 1.61
CA ALA A 59 21.27 -20.44 0.22
C ALA A 59 22.45 -19.88 -0.60
N PRO A 60 23.10 -20.66 -1.49
CA PRO A 60 24.13 -20.13 -2.36
C PRO A 60 23.49 -19.28 -3.48
N ASP A 61 23.93 -18.04 -3.63
CA ASP A 61 23.73 -17.15 -4.81
C ASP A 61 22.36 -17.22 -5.52
N THR A 62 21.27 -17.44 -4.76
CA THR A 62 19.93 -17.50 -5.33
C THR A 62 19.29 -16.14 -5.15
N ASP A 63 19.48 -15.28 -6.13
CA ASP A 63 18.83 -13.97 -6.16
C ASP A 63 17.50 -14.07 -6.94
N ILE A 64 16.41 -13.69 -6.32
CA ILE A 64 15.12 -13.62 -6.99
C ILE A 64 14.92 -12.19 -7.46
N ILE A 65 15.04 -11.99 -8.76
CA ILE A 65 14.79 -10.69 -9.38
C ILE A 65 13.28 -10.55 -9.56
N HIS A 66 12.71 -9.58 -8.88
CA HIS A 66 11.30 -9.24 -9.02
C HIS A 66 11.13 -8.00 -9.88
N ASN A 67 10.23 -8.09 -10.87
CA ASN A 67 9.82 -6.96 -11.67
C ASN A 67 8.42 -6.55 -11.23
N GLU A 68 8.35 -5.35 -10.66
CA GLU A 68 7.09 -4.76 -10.22
C GLU A 68 6.34 -4.17 -11.41
N SER A 69 5.02 -4.27 -11.38
CA SER A 69 4.15 -3.50 -12.28
C SER A 69 3.25 -2.57 -11.50
N VAL A 70 2.94 -1.42 -12.10
CA VAL A 70 1.93 -0.53 -11.55
C VAL A 70 0.57 -1.19 -11.71
N GLY A 71 -0.05 -1.47 -10.59
CA GLY A 71 -1.41 -1.96 -10.52
C GLY A 71 -2.42 -0.84 -10.31
N PHE A 72 -3.68 -1.21 -10.24
CA PHE A 72 -4.78 -0.29 -10.14
C PHE A 72 -5.77 -0.76 -9.06
N SER A 73 -6.42 0.20 -8.39
CA SER A 73 -7.32 -0.07 -7.27
C SER A 73 -8.61 0.71 -7.41
N VAL A 74 -9.72 0.06 -7.11
CA VAL A 74 -11.05 0.68 -7.05
C VAL A 74 -11.72 0.27 -5.76
N GLY A 75 -12.35 1.21 -5.08
CA GLY A 75 -13.00 0.92 -3.82
C GLY A 75 -14.03 1.94 -3.38
N LEU A 76 -14.62 1.64 -2.26
CA LEU A 76 -15.57 2.49 -1.57
C LEU A 76 -14.95 3.02 -0.29
N LEU A 77 -15.43 4.16 0.16
CA LEU A 77 -15.09 4.74 1.44
C LEU A 77 -16.31 4.85 2.32
N GLY A 78 -16.25 4.31 3.52
CA GLY A 78 -17.10 4.66 4.63
C GLY A 78 -16.27 5.42 5.67
N ASN A 79 -16.66 6.64 6.02
CA ASN A 79 -15.96 7.46 6.99
C ASN A 79 -16.88 7.81 8.16
N LEU A 80 -16.46 7.45 9.37
CA LEU A 80 -17.13 7.79 10.62
C LEU A 80 -16.32 8.87 11.35
N ARG A 81 -16.87 10.06 11.43
CA ARG A 81 -16.28 11.15 12.19
C ARG A 81 -16.46 10.94 13.69
N LEU A 82 -15.38 10.81 14.41
CA LEU A 82 -15.37 10.69 15.87
C LEU A 82 -15.35 12.06 16.53
N ASN A 83 -14.51 12.97 16.02
CA ASN A 83 -14.44 14.37 16.44
C ASN A 83 -13.79 15.23 15.33
N ASP A 84 -13.38 16.48 15.65
CA ASP A 84 -12.79 17.41 14.67
C ASP A 84 -11.43 16.96 14.12
N TYR A 85 -10.76 16.05 14.82
CA TYR A 85 -9.40 15.61 14.50
C TYR A 85 -9.30 14.14 14.11
N PHE A 86 -10.25 13.31 14.53
CA PHE A 86 -10.22 11.86 14.36
C PHE A 86 -11.40 11.37 13.56
N ASP A 87 -11.10 10.62 12.51
CA ASP A 87 -12.07 9.87 11.71
C ASP A 87 -11.66 8.40 11.66
N LEU A 88 -12.64 7.49 11.75
CA LEU A 88 -12.46 6.08 11.48
C LEU A 88 -12.91 5.80 10.06
N ARG A 89 -12.04 5.16 9.26
CA ARG A 89 -12.28 4.91 7.83
C ARG A 89 -12.28 3.42 7.55
N LEU A 90 -13.28 2.96 6.84
CA LEU A 90 -13.36 1.62 6.26
C LEU A 90 -13.32 1.78 4.74
N GLU A 91 -12.35 1.13 4.09
CA GLU A 91 -12.07 1.35 2.66
C GLU A 91 -12.03 0.04 1.88
N PRO A 92 -13.15 -0.73 1.76
CA PRO A 92 -13.13 -1.95 0.97
C PRO A 92 -12.82 -1.62 -0.50
N MET A 93 -11.79 -2.30 -1.04
CA MET A 93 -11.33 -2.09 -2.42
C MET A 93 -10.92 -3.40 -3.08
N VAL A 94 -10.98 -3.40 -4.40
CA VAL A 94 -10.37 -4.43 -5.24
C VAL A 94 -9.10 -3.85 -5.84
N THR A 95 -8.00 -4.58 -5.70
CA THR A 95 -6.70 -4.20 -6.23
C THR A 95 -6.23 -5.24 -7.25
N PHE A 96 -5.76 -4.76 -8.37
CA PHE A 96 -5.21 -5.58 -9.44
C PHE A 96 -3.72 -5.27 -9.56
N ASN A 97 -2.90 -6.31 -9.56
CA ASN A 97 -1.46 -6.18 -9.73
C ASN A 97 -0.89 -7.44 -10.40
N THR A 98 0.20 -7.28 -11.14
CA THR A 98 0.95 -8.39 -11.71
C THR A 98 2.41 -8.22 -11.33
N ARG A 99 3.05 -9.28 -10.85
CA ARG A 99 4.46 -9.32 -10.48
C ARG A 99 5.12 -10.49 -11.19
N ASN A 100 6.32 -10.29 -11.70
CA ASN A 100 7.11 -11.34 -12.31
C ASN A 100 8.31 -11.66 -11.41
N LEU A 101 8.39 -12.89 -10.96
CA LEU A 101 9.53 -13.42 -10.21
C LEU A 101 10.45 -14.14 -11.19
N ARG A 102 11.70 -13.72 -11.27
CA ARG A 102 12.74 -14.42 -12.03
C ARG A 102 13.71 -15.07 -11.07
N PHE A 103 13.77 -16.37 -11.09
CA PHE A 103 14.66 -17.17 -10.27
C PHE A 103 15.99 -17.37 -10.99
N SER A 104 17.09 -16.92 -10.37
CA SER A 104 18.44 -17.12 -10.87
C SER A 104 19.00 -18.41 -10.31
N ASN A 105 18.68 -19.54 -10.93
CA ASN A 105 19.23 -20.84 -10.55
C ASN A 105 19.82 -21.52 -11.78
N SER A 106 21.01 -22.11 -11.66
CA SER A 106 21.72 -22.83 -12.72
C SER A 106 20.97 -24.08 -13.23
N GLN A 107 19.94 -24.51 -12.51
CA GLN A 107 19.11 -25.66 -12.89
C GLN A 107 18.09 -25.33 -14.00
N PHE A 108 17.80 -24.05 -14.23
CA PHE A 108 16.86 -23.65 -15.27
C PHE A 108 17.53 -23.57 -16.63
N THR A 109 16.97 -24.26 -17.61
CA THR A 109 17.45 -24.29 -18.98
C THR A 109 16.69 -23.36 -19.91
N SER A 110 15.52 -22.85 -19.48
CA SER A 110 14.69 -21.96 -20.29
C SER A 110 14.12 -20.80 -19.45
N ASP A 111 13.82 -19.68 -20.12
CA ASP A 111 13.14 -18.54 -19.49
C ASP A 111 11.75 -18.94 -18.95
N PHE A 112 11.09 -19.90 -19.55
CA PHE A 112 9.79 -20.42 -19.10
C PHE A 112 9.88 -21.09 -17.72
N GLU A 113 11.01 -21.75 -17.43
CA GLU A 113 11.24 -22.38 -16.12
C GLU A 113 11.67 -21.37 -15.08
N SER A 114 12.40 -20.34 -15.45
CA SER A 114 12.96 -19.35 -14.55
C SER A 114 12.01 -18.22 -14.16
N VAL A 115 10.95 -17.96 -14.92
CA VAL A 115 9.99 -16.87 -14.69
C VAL A 115 8.67 -17.41 -14.19
N ARG A 116 8.17 -16.83 -13.08
CA ARG A 116 6.83 -17.08 -12.55
C ARG A 116 6.05 -15.77 -12.51
N GLU A 117 4.94 -15.74 -13.25
CA GLU A 117 4.02 -14.63 -13.21
C GLU A 117 3.06 -14.78 -12.02
N VAL A 118 3.09 -13.83 -11.11
CA VAL A 118 2.19 -13.77 -9.95
C VAL A 118 1.12 -12.73 -10.24
N LYS A 119 0.02 -13.15 -10.85
CA LYS A 119 -1.19 -12.33 -10.97
C LYS A 119 -1.88 -12.29 -9.63
N SER A 120 -2.17 -11.10 -9.16
CA SER A 120 -2.80 -10.91 -7.85
C SER A 120 -3.99 -9.97 -7.96
N THR A 121 -5.15 -10.54 -7.73
CA THR A 121 -6.39 -9.79 -7.53
C THR A 121 -6.76 -9.90 -6.06
N TYR A 122 -6.64 -8.78 -5.34
CA TYR A 122 -6.95 -8.75 -3.91
C TYR A 122 -8.27 -8.05 -3.65
N VAL A 123 -9.08 -8.64 -2.78
CA VAL A 123 -10.12 -7.91 -2.04
C VAL A 123 -9.45 -7.40 -0.76
N HIS A 124 -9.21 -6.11 -0.69
CA HIS A 124 -8.47 -5.46 0.39
C HIS A 124 -9.40 -4.60 1.23
N VAL A 125 -9.41 -4.82 2.54
CA VAL A 125 -10.36 -4.18 3.47
C VAL A 125 -9.60 -3.54 4.63
N PRO A 126 -9.16 -2.29 4.46
CA PRO A 126 -8.51 -1.54 5.54
C PRO A 126 -9.51 -0.90 6.51
N LEU A 127 -9.15 -0.96 7.78
CA LEU A 127 -9.75 -0.19 8.87
C LEU A 127 -8.70 0.78 9.40
N LEU A 128 -8.89 2.08 9.15
CA LEU A 128 -7.90 3.10 9.34
C LEU A 128 -8.39 4.18 10.30
N LEU A 129 -7.50 4.61 11.19
CA LEU A 129 -7.68 5.83 11.97
C LEU A 129 -7.00 6.99 11.23
N LYS A 130 -7.78 7.98 10.84
CA LYS A 130 -7.29 9.22 10.24
C LYS A 130 -7.20 10.30 11.30
N ILE A 131 -6.04 10.92 11.40
CA ILE A 131 -5.75 12.03 12.30
C ILE A 131 -5.47 13.26 11.46
N SER A 132 -6.30 14.29 11.59
CA SER A 132 -6.23 15.49 10.76
C SER A 132 -6.09 16.75 11.58
N THR A 133 -5.57 17.80 10.97
CA THR A 133 -5.58 19.14 11.55
C THR A 133 -6.98 19.74 11.52
N LYS A 134 -7.18 20.91 12.10
CA LYS A 134 -8.33 21.74 11.77
C LYS A 134 -8.24 22.17 10.31
N ARG A 135 -9.40 22.36 9.68
CA ARG A 135 -9.47 22.83 8.31
C ARG A 135 -8.89 24.25 8.20
N ILE A 136 -7.93 24.40 7.29
CA ILE A 136 -7.28 25.67 6.95
C ILE A 136 -7.83 26.11 5.57
N ASN A 137 -8.74 27.07 5.55
CA ASN A 137 -9.46 27.45 4.33
C ASN A 137 -10.15 26.25 3.66
N ASN A 138 -9.64 25.78 2.54
CA ASN A 138 -10.18 24.65 1.79
C ASN A 138 -9.25 23.42 1.78
N ILE A 139 -8.35 23.34 2.76
CA ILE A 139 -7.35 22.28 2.87
C ILE A 139 -7.36 21.72 4.29
N LYS A 140 -7.25 20.39 4.41
CA LYS A 140 -7.16 19.69 5.70
C LYS A 140 -6.14 18.55 5.60
N PRO A 141 -4.86 18.79 5.94
CA PRO A 141 -3.83 17.76 5.98
C PRO A 141 -4.12 16.69 7.03
N PHE A 142 -3.72 15.46 6.77
CA PHE A 142 -3.88 14.35 7.70
C PHE A 142 -2.80 13.30 7.56
N ILE A 143 -2.65 12.51 8.61
CA ILE A 143 -1.97 11.22 8.62
C ILE A 143 -3.01 10.13 8.85
N VAL A 144 -2.70 8.93 8.39
CA VAL A 144 -3.59 7.78 8.52
C VAL A 144 -2.77 6.56 8.90
N GLY A 145 -3.32 5.72 9.76
CA GLY A 145 -2.71 4.45 10.12
C GLY A 145 -3.75 3.45 10.58
N GLY A 146 -3.46 2.17 10.41
CA GLY A 146 -4.38 1.12 10.81
C GLY A 146 -3.97 -0.26 10.35
N VAL A 147 -4.94 -1.15 10.29
CA VAL A 147 -4.77 -2.54 9.90
C VAL A 147 -5.71 -2.88 8.74
N SER A 148 -5.31 -3.83 7.94
CA SER A 148 -6.14 -4.34 6.84
C SER A 148 -6.03 -5.85 6.72
N THR A 149 -7.04 -6.44 6.12
CA THR A 149 -7.02 -7.82 5.66
C THR A 149 -7.21 -7.87 4.16
N SER A 150 -6.51 -8.78 3.50
CA SER A 150 -6.66 -9.03 2.06
C SER A 150 -6.96 -10.48 1.80
N ILE A 151 -7.83 -10.70 0.83
CA ILE A 151 -8.13 -12.01 0.25
C ILE A 151 -7.56 -12.00 -1.16
N ASN A 152 -6.57 -12.85 -1.43
CA ASN A 152 -6.00 -13.04 -2.75
C ASN A 152 -6.85 -14.03 -3.54
N LEU A 153 -7.58 -13.55 -4.53
CA LEU A 153 -8.45 -14.38 -5.38
C LEU A 153 -7.66 -15.23 -6.40
N SER A 154 -6.35 -15.00 -6.51
CA SER A 154 -5.45 -15.70 -7.44
C SER A 154 -4.31 -16.41 -6.69
N SER A 155 -4.54 -16.85 -5.45
CA SER A 155 -3.50 -17.34 -4.54
C SER A 155 -2.93 -18.70 -4.94
N ASN A 156 -3.72 -19.56 -5.59
CA ASN A 156 -3.42 -20.96 -5.87
C ASN A 156 -3.07 -21.79 -4.60
N GLU A 157 -3.52 -21.37 -3.41
CA GLU A 157 -3.19 -21.98 -2.13
C GLU A 157 -3.54 -23.45 -2.08
N ASP A 158 -4.74 -23.81 -2.57
CA ASP A 158 -5.29 -25.17 -2.53
C ASP A 158 -4.81 -26.05 -3.70
N ASN A 159 -3.95 -25.54 -4.59
CA ASN A 159 -3.43 -26.33 -5.69
C ASN A 159 -2.46 -27.40 -5.16
N PRO A 160 -2.70 -28.71 -5.40
CA PRO A 160 -1.81 -29.77 -4.95
C PRO A 160 -0.47 -29.82 -5.71
N ASP A 161 -0.41 -29.20 -6.89
CA ASP A 161 0.79 -29.16 -7.72
C ASP A 161 1.77 -28.11 -7.20
N ASP A 162 3.05 -28.47 -7.19
CA ASP A 162 4.10 -27.55 -6.79
C ASP A 162 4.33 -26.41 -7.81
N ASN A 163 5.10 -25.39 -7.43
CA ASN A 163 5.40 -24.22 -8.26
C ASN A 163 6.07 -24.55 -9.62
N SER A 164 6.52 -25.78 -9.82
CA SER A 164 7.07 -26.30 -11.08
C SER A 164 6.10 -26.27 -12.26
N VAL A 165 4.79 -26.18 -12.01
CA VAL A 165 3.73 -26.24 -13.04
C VAL A 165 3.38 -24.86 -13.62
N GLY A 166 4.23 -23.85 -13.42
CA GLY A 166 4.03 -22.51 -14.00
C GLY A 166 3.19 -21.56 -13.15
N GLN A 167 2.72 -21.99 -11.98
CA GLN A 167 1.97 -21.20 -11.03
C GLN A 167 2.80 -20.98 -9.76
N PHE A 168 2.62 -19.83 -9.12
CA PHE A 168 3.22 -19.54 -7.83
C PHE A 168 2.15 -19.56 -6.75
N ARG A 169 2.36 -20.37 -5.70
CA ARG A 169 1.40 -20.56 -4.62
C ARG A 169 1.67 -19.56 -3.48
N MET A 170 0.61 -18.90 -3.06
CA MET A 170 0.63 -17.94 -1.96
C MET A 170 -0.55 -18.17 -1.03
N LYS A 171 -0.44 -17.71 0.21
CA LYS A 171 -1.58 -17.71 1.13
C LYS A 171 -2.70 -16.82 0.61
N THR A 172 -3.93 -17.31 0.74
CA THR A 172 -5.15 -16.60 0.32
C THR A 172 -5.44 -15.40 1.21
N ASN A 173 -5.23 -15.54 2.53
CA ASN A 173 -5.54 -14.50 3.50
C ASN A 173 -4.27 -13.92 4.10
N THR A 174 -4.12 -12.61 4.03
CA THR A 174 -2.99 -11.88 4.61
C THR A 174 -3.46 -10.64 5.34
N ASN A 175 -2.87 -10.40 6.51
CA ASN A 175 -3.10 -9.19 7.29
C ASN A 175 -1.94 -8.22 7.12
N TYR A 176 -2.27 -6.92 7.09
CA TYR A 176 -1.30 -5.84 6.88
C TYR A 176 -1.47 -4.77 7.95
N TYR A 177 -0.40 -4.03 8.21
CA TYR A 177 -0.48 -2.71 8.80
C TYR A 177 -0.23 -1.64 7.73
N GLU A 178 -0.86 -0.51 7.90
CA GLU A 178 -0.80 0.58 6.95
C GLU A 178 -0.50 1.90 7.64
N ILE A 179 0.30 2.71 6.98
CA ILE A 179 0.60 4.07 7.41
C ILE A 179 0.68 4.98 6.18
N GLY A 180 0.17 6.19 6.31
CA GLY A 180 0.21 7.12 5.19
C GLY A 180 -0.16 8.54 5.59
N PHE A 181 -0.19 9.38 4.60
CA PHE A 181 -0.59 10.77 4.73
C PHE A 181 -1.33 11.24 3.49
N GLY A 182 -2.06 12.33 3.63
CA GLY A 182 -2.81 12.92 2.54
C GLY A 182 -3.34 14.29 2.89
N VAL A 183 -4.10 14.82 1.97
CA VAL A 183 -4.71 16.15 2.11
C VAL A 183 -6.14 16.12 1.60
N ASP A 184 -7.10 16.55 2.43
CA ASP A 184 -8.45 16.82 1.97
C ASP A 184 -8.49 18.20 1.30
N LEU A 185 -8.94 18.24 0.06
CA LEU A 185 -9.16 19.45 -0.73
C LEU A 185 -10.68 19.65 -0.90
N TYR A 186 -11.21 20.71 -0.30
CA TYR A 186 -12.64 21.05 -0.41
C TYR A 186 -12.86 21.88 -1.65
N LEU A 187 -13.27 21.22 -2.74
CA LEU A 187 -13.63 21.85 -3.99
C LEU A 187 -15.06 22.42 -3.92
N TYR A 188 -15.57 23.00 -4.98
CA TYR A 188 -16.90 23.61 -4.98
C TYR A 188 -18.03 22.60 -4.78
N TYR A 189 -17.89 21.41 -5.40
CA TYR A 189 -18.97 20.41 -5.46
C TYR A 189 -18.68 19.13 -4.70
N PHE A 190 -17.40 18.81 -4.45
CA PHE A 190 -16.98 17.57 -3.81
C PHE A 190 -15.67 17.76 -3.05
N LYS A 191 -15.41 16.86 -2.13
CA LYS A 191 -14.11 16.77 -1.45
C LYS A 191 -13.23 15.79 -2.20
N PHE A 192 -12.07 16.24 -2.61
CA PHE A 192 -11.03 15.45 -3.27
C PHE A 192 -9.89 15.19 -2.30
N THR A 193 -9.52 13.93 -2.13
CA THR A 193 -8.51 13.54 -1.15
C THR A 193 -7.42 12.69 -1.79
N PRO A 194 -6.33 13.29 -2.29
CA PRO A 194 -5.12 12.56 -2.64
C PRO A 194 -4.39 12.09 -1.38
N SER A 195 -3.91 10.84 -1.41
CA SER A 195 -3.14 10.25 -0.31
C SER A 195 -2.11 9.25 -0.82
N ILE A 196 -1.02 9.10 -0.06
CA ILE A 196 0.01 8.08 -0.25
C ILE A 196 0.04 7.22 0.99
N ARG A 197 0.09 5.90 0.81
CA ARG A 197 0.01 4.93 1.89
C ARG A 197 0.98 3.78 1.65
N GLY A 198 1.79 3.46 2.67
CA GLY A 198 2.57 2.23 2.72
C GLY A 198 1.75 1.11 3.33
N VAL A 199 1.84 -0.06 2.76
CA VAL A 199 1.13 -1.29 3.15
C VAL A 199 2.17 -2.37 3.36
N PHE A 200 2.14 -3.05 4.52
CA PHE A 200 3.17 -4.02 4.91
C PHE A 200 2.52 -5.27 5.50
N ALA A 201 2.83 -6.43 4.94
CA ALA A 201 2.33 -7.70 5.45
C ALA A 201 2.87 -8.00 6.84
N MET A 202 2.00 -8.51 7.70
CA MET A 202 2.32 -8.90 9.09
C MET A 202 2.71 -10.37 9.19
N SER A 203 2.42 -11.18 8.18
CA SER A 203 2.63 -12.62 8.17
C SER A 203 3.40 -13.08 6.94
N ASP A 204 3.94 -14.29 7.01
CA ASP A 204 4.50 -14.98 5.87
C ASP A 204 3.39 -15.38 4.88
N GLU A 205 3.60 -15.08 3.60
CA GLU A 205 2.67 -15.36 2.51
C GLU A 205 3.10 -16.56 1.65
N LEU A 206 4.29 -17.13 1.92
CA LEU A 206 4.84 -18.24 1.17
C LEU A 206 4.10 -19.55 1.48
N ILE A 207 3.83 -20.32 0.43
CA ILE A 207 3.49 -21.75 0.54
C ILE A 207 4.66 -22.51 -0.05
N LYS A 208 5.35 -23.27 0.82
CA LYS A 208 6.48 -24.09 0.40
C LYS A 208 6.01 -25.26 -0.45
N ASP A 209 6.85 -25.67 -1.40
CA ASP A 209 6.62 -26.85 -2.22
C ASP A 209 6.72 -28.13 -1.38
N ASN A 210 6.07 -29.19 -1.86
CA ASN A 210 6.15 -30.51 -1.23
C ASN A 210 7.55 -31.12 -1.37
N ASP A 211 8.27 -30.78 -2.46
CA ASP A 211 9.66 -31.17 -2.64
C ASP A 211 10.58 -30.22 -1.83
N PRO A 212 11.30 -30.71 -0.81
CA PRO A 212 12.23 -29.91 -0.02
C PRO A 212 13.37 -29.31 -0.85
N ASN A 213 13.68 -29.89 -2.02
CA ASN A 213 14.73 -29.43 -2.92
C ASN A 213 14.18 -28.58 -4.08
N SER A 214 12.95 -28.11 -4.01
CA SER A 214 12.35 -27.29 -5.04
C SER A 214 13.21 -26.07 -5.34
N PRO A 215 13.53 -25.79 -6.61
CA PRO A 215 14.33 -24.63 -6.98
C PRO A 215 13.60 -23.30 -6.77
N TYR A 216 12.29 -23.31 -6.45
CA TYR A 216 11.46 -22.13 -6.29
C TYR A 216 11.30 -21.69 -4.83
N THR A 217 11.25 -22.64 -3.89
CA THR A 217 10.89 -22.32 -2.49
C THR A 217 11.91 -22.83 -1.46
N SER A 218 12.84 -23.72 -1.83
CA SER A 218 13.78 -24.33 -0.86
C SER A 218 14.74 -23.32 -0.21
N THR A 219 15.09 -22.26 -0.94
CA THR A 219 16.02 -21.22 -0.47
C THR A 219 15.33 -20.06 0.25
N ILE A 220 14.00 -20.01 0.25
CA ILE A 220 13.20 -18.93 0.86
C ILE A 220 12.71 -19.41 2.22
N ASP A 221 13.03 -18.67 3.26
CA ASP A 221 12.49 -18.91 4.61
C ASP A 221 11.13 -18.24 4.79
N LYS A 222 11.03 -16.97 4.35
CA LYS A 222 9.82 -16.17 4.46
C LYS A 222 9.65 -15.24 3.27
N MET A 223 8.40 -15.03 2.85
CA MET A 223 8.01 -14.05 1.85
C MET A 223 6.92 -13.15 2.42
N SER A 224 7.08 -11.84 2.29
CA SER A 224 6.09 -10.88 2.75
C SER A 224 5.89 -9.77 1.71
N THR A 225 4.64 -9.39 1.47
CA THR A 225 4.31 -8.29 0.57
C THR A 225 4.48 -6.95 1.28
N ARG A 226 5.09 -6.01 0.58
CA ARG A 226 5.07 -4.59 0.89
C ARG A 226 4.57 -3.81 -0.32
N GLY A 227 3.98 -2.65 -0.10
CA GLY A 227 3.47 -1.87 -1.23
C GLY A 227 3.26 -0.41 -0.92
N ILE A 228 3.13 0.35 -2.00
CA ILE A 228 2.77 1.77 -1.94
C ILE A 228 1.49 1.96 -2.71
N PHE A 229 0.52 2.62 -2.08
CA PHE A 229 -0.74 3.03 -2.70
C PHE A 229 -0.79 4.53 -2.86
N ILE A 230 -1.15 4.98 -4.05
CA ILE A 230 -1.48 6.37 -4.35
C ILE A 230 -2.99 6.39 -4.61
N ASN A 231 -3.75 6.90 -3.66
CA ASN A 231 -5.20 6.88 -3.70
C ASN A 231 -5.78 8.28 -3.92
N PHE A 232 -6.82 8.34 -4.71
CA PHE A 232 -7.65 9.51 -4.98
C PHE A 232 -9.06 9.20 -4.51
N THR A 233 -9.47 9.85 -3.44
CA THR A 233 -10.81 9.66 -2.87
C THR A 233 -11.70 10.84 -3.22
N PHE A 234 -12.94 10.53 -3.58
CA PHE A 234 -13.98 11.48 -3.96
C PHE A 234 -15.18 11.29 -3.03
N GLN A 235 -15.58 12.38 -2.38
CA GLN A 235 -16.71 12.42 -1.43
C GLN A 235 -17.64 13.59 -1.69
#